data_5eae2357634bae09d415b9423146ff78
#
_entry.id   5eae2357634bae09d415b9423146ff78
#
_cell.length_a   1.000
_cell.length_b   1.000
_cell.length_c   1.000
_cell.angle_alpha   90.00
_cell.angle_beta   90.00
_cell.angle_gamma   90.00
#
_symmetry.space_group_name_H-M   'P 1'
#
loop_
_entity.id
_entity.type
_entity.pdbx_description
1 polymer ?
#
loop_
_entity_poly.entity_id
_entity_poly.type
_entity_poly.pdbx_seq_one_letter_code
_entity_poly.pdbx_strand_id
1 'polypeptide(L)'
;EKVHNEEIVLRKTELKALQAQINPHFLYNTLDSIQWMCEQDNSKDAVKMVGALAKLFRISISHGNEFITISDELKHAESYLIIQSYRYKNQFTYSFDVDKSVLGYMCNKITIQPFIENAIYHGLDRMVDEGEIKIIVRRQGKDIVIIVKDNGLGMTQEQCQTILQKDRSDSKGIGVKNVNDRLKIYFGEEYGITIESELDVGTTVTIKIPKIEKGQENEY
;
A
#
# COMPACT_ATOMS: atom_id res chain seq x y z
N GLU A 1 15.13 35.56 -13.51
CA GLU A 1 13.74 35.21 -13.91
C GLU A 1 13.61 33.73 -14.29
N LYS A 2 14.51 33.17 -15.14
CA LYS A 2 14.43 31.78 -15.61
C LYS A 2 14.57 30.78 -14.46
N VAL A 3 15.54 30.95 -13.58
CA VAL A 3 15.77 30.07 -12.40
C VAL A 3 14.59 30.10 -11.42
N HIS A 4 13.98 31.28 -11.22
CA HIS A 4 12.82 31.45 -10.35
C HIS A 4 11.56 30.77 -10.92
N ASN A 5 11.37 30.80 -12.23
CA ASN A 5 10.28 30.08 -12.90
C ASN A 5 10.47 28.55 -12.84
N GLU A 6 11.70 28.05 -12.98
CA GLU A 6 12.03 26.64 -12.85
C GLU A 6 11.75 26.12 -11.42
N GLU A 7 12.08 26.91 -10.41
CA GLU A 7 11.79 26.59 -9.00
C GLU A 7 10.28 26.55 -8.70
N ILE A 8 9.52 27.49 -9.24
CA ILE A 8 8.04 27.51 -9.12
C ILE A 8 7.41 26.29 -9.81
N VAL A 9 7.89 25.92 -11.00
CA VAL A 9 7.41 24.75 -11.73
C VAL A 9 7.72 23.47 -10.96
N LEU A 10 8.93 23.36 -10.40
CA LEU A 10 9.33 22.22 -9.57
C LEU A 10 8.41 22.08 -8.35
N ARG A 11 8.22 23.16 -7.58
CA ARG A 11 7.32 23.16 -6.41
C ARG A 11 5.88 22.85 -6.75
N LYS A 12 5.36 23.33 -7.89
CA LYS A 12 4.02 23.00 -8.38
C LYS A 12 3.91 21.52 -8.75
N THR A 13 4.97 20.95 -9.32
CA THR A 13 5.01 19.54 -9.69
C THR A 13 5.08 18.64 -8.43
N GLU A 14 5.89 19.04 -7.45
CA GLU A 14 5.95 18.38 -6.15
C GLU A 14 4.60 18.43 -5.40
N LEU A 15 3.93 19.60 -5.40
CA LEU A 15 2.59 19.74 -4.83
C LEU A 15 1.55 18.88 -5.54
N LYS A 16 1.61 18.79 -6.88
CA LYS A 16 0.71 17.90 -7.63
C LYS A 16 0.98 16.42 -7.35
N ALA A 17 2.25 16.03 -7.23
CA ALA A 17 2.64 14.69 -6.86
C ALA A 17 2.17 14.34 -5.42
N LEU A 18 2.31 15.26 -4.47
CA LEU A 18 1.80 15.14 -3.11
C LEU A 18 0.27 15.02 -3.08
N GLN A 19 -0.44 15.84 -3.86
CA GLN A 19 -1.90 15.77 -3.97
C GLN A 19 -2.38 14.47 -4.62
N ALA A 20 -1.62 13.92 -5.58
CA ALA A 20 -1.94 12.64 -6.22
C ALA A 20 -1.73 11.41 -5.30
N GLN A 21 -0.90 11.55 -4.25
CA GLN A 21 -0.70 10.50 -3.23
C GLN A 21 -1.88 10.37 -2.24
N ILE A 22 -2.71 11.41 -2.14
CA ILE A 22 -3.92 11.41 -1.31
C ILE A 22 -5.11 11.17 -2.24
N ASN A 23 -5.73 10.00 -2.15
CA ASN A 23 -6.99 9.73 -2.85
C ASN A 23 -8.11 10.55 -2.18
N PRO A 24 -8.65 11.61 -2.83
CA PRO A 24 -9.67 12.47 -2.22
C PRO A 24 -10.93 11.69 -1.82
N HIS A 25 -11.32 10.71 -2.63
CA HIS A 25 -12.48 9.87 -2.37
C HIS A 25 -12.29 9.01 -1.11
N PHE A 26 -11.09 8.44 -0.90
CA PHE A 26 -10.76 7.73 0.33
C PHE A 26 -10.85 8.66 1.54
N LEU A 27 -10.32 9.87 1.45
CA LEU A 27 -10.35 10.86 2.53
C LEU A 27 -11.78 11.25 2.89
N TYR A 28 -12.61 11.63 1.91
CA TYR A 28 -14.01 12.01 2.15
C TYR A 28 -14.79 10.86 2.78
N ASN A 29 -14.70 9.66 2.24
CA ASN A 29 -15.40 8.49 2.78
C ASN A 29 -14.95 8.14 4.21
N THR A 30 -13.70 8.38 4.54
CA THR A 30 -13.18 8.17 5.91
C THR A 30 -13.74 9.21 6.87
N LEU A 31 -13.78 10.48 6.47
CA LEU A 31 -14.37 11.56 7.28
C LEU A 31 -15.87 11.38 7.49
N ASP A 32 -16.61 10.97 6.44
CA ASP A 32 -18.03 10.65 6.54
C ASP A 32 -18.28 9.50 7.54
N SER A 33 -17.42 8.47 7.51
CA SER A 33 -17.51 7.36 8.45
C SER A 33 -17.25 7.80 9.90
N ILE A 34 -16.27 8.69 10.11
CA ILE A 34 -15.98 9.27 11.43
C ILE A 34 -17.16 10.12 11.92
N GLN A 35 -17.73 10.96 11.06
CA GLN A 35 -18.90 11.78 11.36
C GLN A 35 -20.05 10.88 11.80
N TRP A 36 -20.37 9.84 11.03
CA TRP A 36 -21.43 8.90 11.36
C TRP A 36 -21.21 8.22 12.72
N MET A 37 -19.97 7.81 13.03
CA MET A 37 -19.65 7.25 14.36
C MET A 37 -19.89 8.24 15.49
N CYS A 38 -19.58 9.51 15.30
CA CYS A 38 -19.85 10.55 16.28
C CYS A 38 -21.35 10.75 16.49
N GLU A 39 -22.15 10.73 15.42
CA GLU A 39 -23.62 10.84 15.48
C GLU A 39 -24.29 9.65 16.20
N GLN A 40 -23.63 8.48 16.18
CA GLN A 40 -24.08 7.27 16.88
C GLN A 40 -23.50 7.11 18.30
N ASP A 41 -22.92 8.17 18.87
CA ASP A 41 -22.25 8.15 20.18
C ASP A 41 -21.09 7.12 20.30
N ASN A 42 -20.56 6.65 19.15
CA ASN A 42 -19.43 5.73 19.11
C ASN A 42 -18.09 6.46 19.07
N SER A 43 -17.82 7.25 20.09
CA SER A 43 -16.63 8.09 20.18
C SER A 43 -15.32 7.29 20.22
N LYS A 44 -15.33 6.07 20.79
CA LYS A 44 -14.13 5.21 20.87
C LYS A 44 -13.61 4.81 19.50
N ASP A 45 -14.49 4.39 18.60
CA ASP A 45 -14.12 3.99 17.27
C ASP A 45 -13.80 5.21 16.38
N ALA A 46 -14.51 6.32 16.56
CA ALA A 46 -14.17 7.58 15.91
C ALA A 46 -12.73 8.02 16.26
N VAL A 47 -12.32 7.96 17.53
CA VAL A 47 -10.95 8.28 17.97
C VAL A 47 -9.92 7.34 17.32
N LYS A 48 -10.19 6.03 17.25
CA LYS A 48 -9.30 5.08 16.57
C LYS A 48 -9.14 5.39 15.09
N MET A 49 -10.24 5.72 14.41
CA MET A 49 -10.21 6.09 12.99
C MET A 49 -9.43 7.39 12.75
N VAL A 50 -9.64 8.42 13.57
CA VAL A 50 -8.87 9.67 13.49
C VAL A 50 -7.38 9.40 13.71
N GLY A 51 -7.04 8.59 14.71
CA GLY A 51 -5.65 8.19 14.98
C GLY A 51 -4.99 7.44 13.82
N ALA A 52 -5.71 6.49 13.22
CA ALA A 52 -5.23 5.75 12.05
C ALA A 52 -5.05 6.68 10.84
N LEU A 53 -6.01 7.58 10.58
CA LEU A 53 -5.94 8.54 9.49
C LEU A 53 -4.76 9.51 9.66
N ALA A 54 -4.55 10.05 10.86
CA ALA A 54 -3.44 10.94 11.16
C ALA A 54 -2.07 10.24 10.95
N LYS A 55 -1.96 8.97 11.39
CA LYS A 55 -0.74 8.16 11.24
C LYS A 55 -0.45 7.85 9.77
N LEU A 56 -1.50 7.46 9.01
CA LEU A 56 -1.41 7.19 7.58
C LEU A 56 -0.89 8.42 6.82
N PHE A 57 -1.45 9.59 7.06
CA PHE A 57 -1.01 10.82 6.41
C PHE A 57 0.40 11.24 6.82
N ARG A 58 0.75 11.13 8.11
CA ARG A 58 2.10 11.49 8.56
C ARG A 58 3.17 10.69 7.84
N ILE A 59 2.96 9.40 7.62
CA ILE A 59 3.89 8.54 6.89
C ILE A 59 3.87 8.87 5.40
N SER A 60 2.69 9.06 4.80
CA SER A 60 2.55 9.38 3.37
C SER A 60 3.25 10.70 2.99
N ILE A 61 3.15 11.73 3.86
CA ILE A 61 3.68 13.07 3.60
C ILE A 61 5.17 13.19 3.98
N SER A 62 5.80 12.18 4.57
CA SER A 62 7.14 12.20 5.15
C SER A 62 8.19 12.99 4.31
N HIS A 63 8.10 14.32 4.34
CA HIS A 63 9.06 15.34 3.84
C HIS A 63 9.75 15.05 2.48
N GLY A 64 9.03 14.46 1.53
CA GLY A 64 9.57 14.16 0.19
C GLY A 64 10.47 12.92 0.11
N ASN A 65 10.75 12.25 1.22
CA ASN A 65 11.56 11.03 1.19
C ASN A 65 10.80 9.90 0.51
N GLU A 66 11.43 9.29 -0.50
CA GLU A 66 10.93 8.10 -1.18
C GLU A 66 11.12 6.82 -0.36
N PHE A 67 12.11 6.80 0.52
CA PHE A 67 12.44 5.66 1.37
C PHE A 67 11.99 5.89 2.80
N ILE A 68 11.42 4.84 3.40
CA ILE A 68 11.03 4.76 4.81
C ILE A 68 11.47 3.41 5.38
N THR A 69 11.44 3.26 6.70
CA THR A 69 11.72 1.97 7.31
C THR A 69 10.60 0.97 7.01
N ILE A 70 10.93 -0.32 6.95
CA ILE A 70 9.91 -1.39 6.86
C ILE A 70 8.92 -1.29 8.03
N SER A 71 9.40 -0.91 9.22
CA SER A 71 8.52 -0.64 10.36
C SER A 71 7.46 0.42 10.05
N ASP A 72 7.83 1.52 9.40
CA ASP A 72 6.89 2.59 9.09
C ASP A 72 5.98 2.22 7.91
N GLU A 73 6.47 1.49 6.93
CA GLU A 73 5.63 0.94 5.85
C GLU A 73 4.56 -0.01 6.39
N LEU A 74 4.91 -0.89 7.36
CA LEU A 74 3.93 -1.76 8.02
C LEU A 74 2.93 -0.99 8.87
N LYS A 75 3.34 0.06 9.56
CA LYS A 75 2.43 0.95 10.30
C LYS A 75 1.48 1.70 9.37
N HIS A 76 1.95 2.09 8.18
CA HIS A 76 1.14 2.70 7.15
C HIS A 76 0.08 1.71 6.65
N ALA A 77 0.49 0.49 6.30
CA ALA A 77 -0.40 -0.59 5.87
C ALA A 77 -1.44 -0.94 6.94
N GLU A 78 -1.04 -1.04 8.22
CA GLU A 78 -1.95 -1.29 9.33
C GLU A 78 -2.97 -0.16 9.51
N SER A 79 -2.54 1.09 9.42
CA SER A 79 -3.44 2.25 9.52
C SER A 79 -4.48 2.24 8.40
N TYR A 80 -4.09 1.88 7.18
CA TYR A 80 -5.01 1.72 6.06
C TYR A 80 -6.00 0.57 6.30
N LEU A 81 -5.54 -0.58 6.78
CA LEU A 81 -6.39 -1.74 7.11
C LEU A 81 -7.39 -1.43 8.23
N ILE A 82 -6.99 -0.70 9.28
CA ILE A 82 -7.89 -0.24 10.33
C ILE A 82 -9.04 0.57 9.74
N ILE A 83 -8.74 1.58 8.92
CA ILE A 83 -9.76 2.44 8.30
C ILE A 83 -10.70 1.60 7.43
N GLN A 84 -10.17 0.71 6.62
CA GLN A 84 -10.98 -0.13 5.73
C GLN A 84 -11.82 -1.15 6.51
N SER A 85 -11.32 -1.72 7.60
CA SER A 85 -12.10 -2.65 8.43
C SER A 85 -13.37 -2.00 8.99
N TYR A 86 -13.28 -0.75 9.43
CA TYR A 86 -14.47 0.02 9.86
C TYR A 86 -15.43 0.30 8.70
N ARG A 87 -14.90 0.70 7.54
CA ARG A 87 -15.73 0.98 6.35
C ARG A 87 -16.48 -0.24 5.85
N TYR A 88 -15.84 -1.40 5.87
CA TYR A 88 -16.42 -2.68 5.47
C TYR A 88 -17.06 -3.45 6.63
N LYS A 89 -17.34 -2.77 7.77
CA LYS A 89 -18.06 -3.32 8.93
C LYS A 89 -17.47 -4.64 9.41
N ASN A 90 -16.13 -4.73 9.44
CA ASN A 90 -15.40 -5.93 9.83
C ASN A 90 -15.71 -7.19 8.99
N GLN A 91 -16.01 -7.02 7.69
CA GLN A 91 -16.23 -8.15 6.77
C GLN A 91 -14.95 -8.91 6.43
N PHE A 92 -13.80 -8.42 6.87
CA PHE A 92 -12.53 -9.11 6.74
C PHE A 92 -11.69 -8.98 8.01
N THR A 93 -10.81 -9.95 8.21
CA THR A 93 -9.75 -9.93 9.22
C THR A 93 -8.39 -9.72 8.56
N TYR A 94 -7.43 -9.25 9.33
CA TYR A 94 -6.06 -9.12 8.85
C TYR A 94 -5.04 -9.51 9.92
N SER A 95 -3.88 -9.97 9.48
CA SER A 95 -2.78 -10.35 10.37
C SER A 95 -1.42 -10.00 9.78
N PHE A 96 -0.45 -9.78 10.67
CA PHE A 96 0.95 -9.54 10.33
C PHE A 96 1.82 -10.64 10.92
N ASP A 97 2.66 -11.23 10.08
CA ASP A 97 3.67 -12.22 10.45
C ASP A 97 5.04 -11.71 9.98
N VAL A 98 5.77 -11.05 10.87
CA VAL A 98 6.93 -10.23 10.53
C VAL A 98 8.16 -10.70 11.28
N ASP A 99 9.24 -10.96 10.53
CA ASP A 99 10.57 -11.10 11.08
C ASP A 99 11.03 -9.74 11.65
N LYS A 100 11.15 -9.65 12.97
CA LYS A 100 11.50 -8.39 13.64
C LYS A 100 12.89 -7.86 13.26
N SER A 101 13.78 -8.72 12.77
CA SER A 101 15.13 -8.34 12.35
C SER A 101 15.16 -7.41 11.13
N VAL A 102 14.07 -7.38 10.35
CA VAL A 102 14.00 -6.57 9.12
C VAL A 102 13.40 -5.18 9.32
N LEU A 103 12.83 -4.88 10.48
CA LEU A 103 12.05 -3.66 10.72
C LEU A 103 12.83 -2.35 10.51
N GLY A 104 14.16 -2.38 10.71
CA GLY A 104 15.04 -1.22 10.57
C GLY A 104 15.55 -0.95 9.16
N TYR A 105 15.37 -1.91 8.22
CA TYR A 105 15.80 -1.71 6.83
C TYR A 105 14.87 -0.77 6.08
N MET A 106 15.37 -0.18 5.01
CA MET A 106 14.67 0.81 4.20
C MET A 106 13.93 0.14 3.04
N CYS A 107 12.79 0.69 2.67
CA CYS A 107 12.02 0.32 1.48
C CYS A 107 11.35 1.58 0.89
N ASN A 108 10.90 1.49 -0.36
CA ASN A 108 10.08 2.55 -0.94
C ASN A 108 8.74 2.66 -0.22
N LYS A 109 8.32 3.88 0.08
CA LYS A 109 7.02 4.13 0.74
C LYS A 109 5.85 3.72 -0.15
N ILE A 110 4.73 3.35 0.47
CA ILE A 110 3.47 2.99 -0.19
C ILE A 110 3.69 1.85 -1.20
N THR A 111 4.44 0.84 -0.77
CA THR A 111 4.68 -0.36 -1.56
C THR A 111 3.62 -1.43 -1.30
N ILE A 112 3.13 -1.56 -0.06
CA ILE A 112 2.18 -2.59 0.36
C ILE A 112 0.73 -2.19 0.07
N GLN A 113 0.36 -0.92 0.25
CA GLN A 113 -1.03 -0.44 0.16
C GLN A 113 -1.74 -0.84 -1.13
N PRO A 114 -1.18 -0.71 -2.36
CA PRO A 114 -1.89 -1.07 -3.58
C PRO A 114 -2.33 -2.54 -3.64
N PHE A 115 -1.62 -3.43 -2.96
CA PHE A 115 -1.98 -4.85 -2.91
C PHE A 115 -3.08 -5.12 -1.89
N ILE A 116 -3.09 -4.39 -0.77
CA ILE A 116 -4.20 -4.40 0.18
C ILE A 116 -5.48 -3.85 -0.49
N GLU A 117 -5.36 -2.77 -1.26
CA GLU A 117 -6.48 -2.22 -2.02
C GLU A 117 -7.05 -3.24 -2.99
N ASN A 118 -6.20 -3.92 -3.75
CA ASN A 118 -6.64 -4.97 -4.67
C ASN A 118 -7.30 -6.14 -3.93
N ALA A 119 -6.74 -6.59 -2.81
CA ALA A 119 -7.34 -7.64 -2.00
C ALA A 119 -8.75 -7.26 -1.55
N ILE A 120 -8.96 -6.04 -1.04
CA ILE A 120 -10.26 -5.58 -0.57
C ILE A 120 -11.24 -5.40 -1.73
N TYR A 121 -10.90 -4.58 -2.74
CA TYR A 121 -11.85 -4.18 -3.79
C TYR A 121 -12.13 -5.26 -4.84
N HIS A 122 -11.20 -6.18 -5.07
CA HIS A 122 -11.32 -7.20 -6.11
C HIS A 122 -11.38 -8.61 -5.54
N GLY A 123 -10.83 -8.82 -4.35
CA GLY A 123 -10.81 -10.12 -3.70
C GLY A 123 -12.01 -10.32 -2.78
N LEU A 124 -12.26 -9.40 -1.86
CA LEU A 124 -13.16 -9.61 -0.73
C LEU A 124 -14.55 -8.99 -0.90
N ASP A 125 -14.71 -7.96 -1.74
CA ASP A 125 -15.95 -7.18 -1.90
C ASP A 125 -17.17 -8.02 -2.33
N ARG A 126 -16.95 -9.18 -2.93
CA ARG A 126 -18.01 -10.07 -3.43
C ARG A 126 -18.05 -11.43 -2.73
N MET A 127 -17.30 -11.60 -1.67
CA MET A 127 -17.31 -12.86 -0.92
C MET A 127 -18.55 -12.96 -0.03
N VAL A 128 -19.03 -14.18 0.12
CA VAL A 128 -20.08 -14.53 1.08
C VAL A 128 -19.47 -14.87 2.45
N ASP A 129 -18.27 -15.42 2.43
CA ASP A 129 -17.51 -15.81 3.61
C ASP A 129 -16.64 -14.65 4.13
N GLU A 130 -16.11 -14.79 5.34
CA GLU A 130 -15.20 -13.82 5.95
C GLU A 130 -13.89 -13.73 5.17
N GLY A 131 -13.52 -12.51 4.75
CA GLY A 131 -12.26 -12.25 4.09
C GLY A 131 -11.09 -12.26 5.05
N GLU A 132 -9.93 -12.73 4.58
CA GLU A 132 -8.67 -12.70 5.32
C GLU A 132 -7.56 -12.06 4.47
N ILE A 133 -6.82 -11.13 5.07
CA ILE A 133 -5.61 -10.53 4.48
C ILE A 133 -4.44 -10.82 5.41
N LYS A 134 -3.38 -11.45 4.88
CA LYS A 134 -2.17 -11.73 5.64
C LYS A 134 -0.97 -11.06 5.02
N ILE A 135 -0.22 -10.32 5.84
CA ILE A 135 1.03 -9.65 5.45
C ILE A 135 2.18 -10.37 6.16
N ILE A 136 3.11 -10.91 5.35
CA ILE A 136 4.25 -11.67 5.84
C ILE A 136 5.52 -10.96 5.38
N VAL A 137 6.47 -10.76 6.28
CA VAL A 137 7.78 -10.19 5.92
C VAL A 137 8.89 -11.08 6.44
N ARG A 138 9.81 -11.44 5.54
CA ARG A 138 10.93 -12.34 5.82
C ARG A 138 12.23 -11.83 5.23
N ARG A 139 13.32 -12.12 5.89
CA ARG A 139 14.65 -11.97 5.34
C ARG A 139 15.03 -13.21 4.53
N GLN A 140 15.53 -13.01 3.32
CA GLN A 140 16.08 -14.07 2.45
C GLN A 140 17.50 -13.68 1.98
N GLY A 141 18.50 -14.02 2.79
CA GLY A 141 19.89 -13.68 2.49
C GLY A 141 20.14 -12.19 2.43
N LYS A 142 20.48 -11.68 1.22
CA LYS A 142 20.68 -10.26 0.92
C LYS A 142 19.39 -9.51 0.60
N ASP A 143 18.26 -10.22 0.51
CA ASP A 143 16.97 -9.67 0.09
C ASP A 143 15.97 -9.71 1.24
N ILE A 144 14.92 -8.93 1.08
CA ILE A 144 13.73 -8.92 1.93
C ILE A 144 12.53 -9.24 1.03
N VAL A 145 11.69 -10.15 1.51
CA VAL A 145 10.47 -10.54 0.81
C VAL A 145 9.28 -10.14 1.66
N ILE A 146 8.36 -9.38 1.01
CA ILE A 146 7.08 -8.98 1.58
C ILE A 146 5.99 -9.73 0.81
N ILE A 147 5.12 -10.44 1.51
CA ILE A 147 4.03 -11.20 0.91
C ILE A 147 2.71 -10.61 1.39
N VAL A 148 1.83 -10.28 0.46
CA VAL A 148 0.44 -9.92 0.73
C VAL A 148 -0.44 -11.03 0.18
N LYS A 149 -1.14 -11.72 1.06
CA LYS A 149 -2.00 -12.85 0.71
C LYS A 149 -3.44 -12.57 1.12
N ASP A 150 -4.39 -12.85 0.24
CA ASP A 150 -5.82 -12.84 0.52
C ASP A 150 -6.47 -14.18 0.16
N ASN A 151 -7.61 -14.46 0.76
CA ASN A 151 -8.48 -15.59 0.44
C ASN A 151 -9.67 -15.19 -0.44
N GLY A 152 -9.51 -14.13 -1.24
CA GLY A 152 -10.56 -13.57 -2.08
C GLY A 152 -10.91 -14.43 -3.29
N LEU A 153 -11.66 -13.84 -4.24
CA LEU A 153 -12.13 -14.54 -5.44
C LEU A 153 -11.02 -15.02 -6.37
N GLY A 154 -9.80 -14.51 -6.19
CA GLY A 154 -8.69 -14.84 -7.06
C GLY A 154 -8.83 -14.33 -8.50
N MET A 155 -7.90 -14.74 -9.33
CA MET A 155 -7.79 -14.33 -10.74
C MET A 155 -7.36 -15.50 -11.62
N THR A 156 -7.72 -15.44 -12.91
CA THR A 156 -7.16 -16.34 -13.91
C THR A 156 -5.69 -15.99 -14.21
N GLN A 157 -4.93 -16.92 -14.77
CA GLN A 157 -3.54 -16.66 -15.19
C GLN A 157 -3.44 -15.51 -16.19
N GLU A 158 -4.40 -15.41 -17.12
CA GLU A 158 -4.47 -14.32 -18.08
C GLU A 158 -4.66 -12.96 -17.40
N GLN A 159 -5.53 -12.88 -16.40
CA GLN A 159 -5.73 -11.67 -15.59
C GLN A 159 -4.46 -11.28 -14.83
N CYS A 160 -3.75 -12.25 -14.23
CA CYS A 160 -2.49 -11.99 -13.53
C CYS A 160 -1.43 -11.39 -14.47
N GLN A 161 -1.27 -11.94 -15.68
CA GLN A 161 -0.34 -11.42 -16.67
C GLN A 161 -0.74 -10.01 -17.13
N THR A 162 -2.03 -9.80 -17.36
CA THR A 162 -2.55 -8.51 -17.83
C THR A 162 -2.34 -7.38 -16.81
N ILE A 163 -2.46 -7.65 -15.50
CA ILE A 163 -2.29 -6.64 -14.45
C ILE A 163 -0.87 -6.05 -14.45
N LEU A 164 0.15 -6.85 -14.74
CA LEU A 164 1.55 -6.39 -14.81
C LEU A 164 1.88 -5.68 -16.13
N GLN A 165 1.08 -5.89 -17.18
CA GLN A 165 1.33 -5.37 -18.53
C GLN A 165 0.47 -4.14 -18.89
N LYS A 166 -0.63 -3.87 -18.16
CA LYS A 166 -1.59 -2.81 -18.51
C LYS A 166 -0.97 -1.43 -18.57
N ASP A 167 -1.13 -0.79 -19.72
CA ASP A 167 -0.80 0.61 -19.95
C ASP A 167 -1.76 1.57 -19.21
N ARG A 168 -1.32 2.82 -19.04
CA ARG A 168 -1.97 3.90 -18.27
C ARG A 168 -3.43 4.24 -18.62
N SER A 169 -4.04 3.59 -19.59
CA SER A 169 -5.40 3.90 -20.08
C SER A 169 -6.53 3.29 -19.25
N ASP A 170 -6.26 2.26 -18.46
CA ASP A 170 -7.26 1.55 -17.64
C ASP A 170 -7.01 1.80 -16.16
N SER A 171 -7.95 2.45 -15.48
CA SER A 171 -7.85 2.83 -14.05
C SER A 171 -7.71 1.65 -13.07
N LYS A 172 -7.98 0.43 -13.52
CA LYS A 172 -7.86 -0.80 -12.72
C LYS A 172 -6.48 -1.41 -12.90
N GLY A 173 -5.69 -1.51 -11.82
CA GLY A 173 -4.36 -2.14 -11.82
C GLY A 173 -3.17 -1.18 -11.99
N ILE A 174 -3.41 0.12 -12.13
CA ILE A 174 -2.35 1.14 -12.24
C ILE A 174 -1.41 1.10 -11.02
N GLY A 175 -1.95 0.86 -9.83
CA GLY A 175 -1.15 0.81 -8.60
C GLY A 175 -0.12 -0.32 -8.59
N VAL A 176 -0.50 -1.52 -9.04
CA VAL A 176 0.35 -2.71 -9.06
C VAL A 176 1.51 -2.55 -10.03
N LYS A 177 1.22 -2.14 -11.27
CA LYS A 177 2.25 -1.89 -12.28
C LYS A 177 3.21 -0.80 -11.84
N ASN A 178 2.68 0.31 -11.31
CA ASN A 178 3.52 1.43 -10.86
C ASN A 178 4.48 1.00 -9.74
N VAL A 179 4.05 0.15 -8.80
CA VAL A 179 4.96 -0.38 -7.78
C VAL A 179 6.01 -1.28 -8.40
N ASN A 180 5.63 -2.18 -9.31
CA ASN A 180 6.57 -3.07 -9.98
C ASN A 180 7.64 -2.30 -10.77
N ASP A 181 7.20 -1.35 -11.60
CA ASP A 181 8.09 -0.52 -12.41
C ASP A 181 9.01 0.32 -11.52
N ARG A 182 8.49 0.89 -10.44
CA ARG A 182 9.27 1.66 -9.47
C ARG A 182 10.35 0.81 -8.81
N LEU A 183 10.02 -0.41 -8.35
CA LEU A 183 10.99 -1.32 -7.75
C LEU A 183 12.11 -1.70 -8.72
N LYS A 184 11.78 -1.95 -9.97
CA LYS A 184 12.76 -2.25 -11.02
C LYS A 184 13.65 -1.07 -11.37
N ILE A 185 13.09 0.13 -11.41
CA ILE A 185 13.86 1.37 -11.66
C ILE A 185 14.87 1.60 -10.55
N TYR A 186 14.48 1.43 -9.28
CA TYR A 186 15.38 1.66 -8.14
C TYR A 186 16.39 0.54 -7.95
N PHE A 187 15.97 -0.72 -8.11
CA PHE A 187 16.75 -1.86 -7.62
C PHE A 187 17.24 -2.80 -8.73
N GLY A 188 16.77 -2.63 -9.97
CA GLY A 188 17.10 -3.49 -11.09
C GLY A 188 16.05 -4.56 -11.38
N GLU A 189 16.21 -5.22 -12.53
CA GLU A 189 15.23 -6.18 -13.09
C GLU A 189 15.04 -7.45 -12.24
N GLU A 190 15.98 -7.78 -11.37
CA GLU A 190 15.91 -8.94 -10.45
C GLU A 190 14.96 -8.74 -9.28
N TYR A 191 14.49 -7.50 -9.08
CA TYR A 191 13.54 -7.10 -8.04
C TYR A 191 12.18 -6.80 -8.66
N GLY A 192 11.18 -6.65 -7.81
CA GLY A 192 9.82 -6.37 -8.25
C GLY A 192 8.80 -7.33 -7.64
N ILE A 193 7.79 -7.67 -8.42
CA ILE A 193 6.57 -8.33 -7.93
C ILE A 193 6.32 -9.62 -8.70
N THR A 194 5.91 -10.65 -7.97
CA THR A 194 5.33 -11.88 -8.51
C THR A 194 3.91 -12.03 -7.99
N ILE A 195 2.97 -12.41 -8.84
CA ILE A 195 1.57 -12.65 -8.50
C ILE A 195 1.21 -14.10 -8.80
N GLU A 196 0.70 -14.79 -7.79
CA GLU A 196 0.13 -16.13 -7.89
C GLU A 196 -1.32 -16.03 -7.46
N SER A 197 -2.24 -16.52 -8.28
CA SER A 197 -3.67 -16.45 -7.98
C SER A 197 -4.40 -17.64 -8.57
N GLU A 198 -5.43 -18.08 -7.88
CA GLU A 198 -6.32 -19.15 -8.31
C GLU A 198 -7.76 -18.73 -8.00
N LEU A 199 -8.66 -18.97 -8.96
CA LEU A 199 -10.07 -18.65 -8.81
C LEU A 199 -10.67 -19.36 -7.60
N ASP A 200 -11.46 -18.63 -6.83
CA ASP A 200 -12.14 -19.08 -5.61
C ASP A 200 -11.21 -19.55 -4.49
N VAL A 201 -9.90 -19.30 -4.60
CA VAL A 201 -8.89 -19.62 -3.58
C VAL A 201 -8.25 -18.36 -3.01
N GLY A 202 -7.92 -17.39 -3.88
CA GLY A 202 -7.34 -16.12 -3.49
C GLY A 202 -6.11 -15.72 -4.29
N THR A 203 -5.42 -14.68 -3.80
CA THR A 203 -4.23 -14.11 -4.44
C THR A 203 -3.08 -13.99 -3.46
N THR A 204 -1.89 -14.31 -3.94
CA THR A 204 -0.62 -14.11 -3.23
C THR A 204 0.27 -13.21 -4.06
N VAL A 205 0.62 -12.05 -3.52
CA VAL A 205 1.59 -11.13 -4.13
C VAL A 205 2.88 -11.19 -3.34
N THR A 206 3.97 -11.49 -4.03
CA THR A 206 5.31 -11.53 -3.45
C THR A 206 6.12 -10.34 -3.98
N ILE A 207 6.59 -9.50 -3.08
CA ILE A 207 7.41 -8.31 -3.37
C ILE A 207 8.82 -8.61 -2.90
N LYS A 208 9.78 -8.55 -3.81
CA LYS A 208 11.21 -8.75 -3.52
C LYS A 208 11.95 -7.43 -3.61
N ILE A 209 12.65 -7.05 -2.55
CA ILE A 209 13.48 -5.85 -2.46
C ILE A 209 14.86 -6.19 -1.89
N PRO A 210 15.91 -5.41 -2.17
CA PRO A 210 17.20 -5.58 -1.53
C PRO A 210 17.15 -5.16 -0.06
N LYS A 211 18.07 -5.71 0.73
CA LYS A 211 18.29 -5.26 2.10
C LYS A 211 19.07 -3.94 2.07
N ILE A 212 18.43 -2.83 2.40
CA ILE A 212 19.04 -1.50 2.42
C ILE A 212 19.11 -1.02 3.86
N GLU A 213 20.32 -0.71 4.34
CA GLU A 213 20.51 -0.12 5.65
C GLU A 213 20.24 1.39 5.63
N LYS A 214 19.80 1.94 6.75
CA LYS A 214 19.54 3.37 6.87
C LYS A 214 20.83 4.17 6.58
N GLY A 215 20.76 5.09 5.63
CA GLY A 215 21.87 5.88 5.13
C GLY A 215 22.44 5.40 3.79
N GLN A 216 22.04 4.21 3.30
CA GLN A 216 22.42 3.67 2.00
C GLN A 216 21.39 3.94 0.91
N GLU A 217 20.24 4.51 1.26
CA GLU A 217 19.13 4.78 0.33
C GLU A 217 19.49 5.73 -0.81
N ASN A 218 20.56 6.53 -0.65
CA ASN A 218 21.05 7.44 -1.70
C ASN A 218 21.91 6.72 -2.76
N GLU A 219 22.23 5.45 -2.58
CA GLU A 219 22.97 4.63 -3.55
C GLU A 219 22.06 4.06 -4.64
N TYR A 220 20.77 4.21 -4.46
CA TYR A 220 19.69 3.74 -5.34
C TYR A 220 18.87 4.95 -5.83
#